data_6a01cd31539342004b2fd0d144c7ab91
#
_entry.id   6a01cd31539342004b2fd0d144c7ab91
#
_cell.length_a   1.000
_cell.length_b   1.000
_cell.length_c   1.000
_cell.angle_alpha   90.00
_cell.angle_beta   90.00
_cell.angle_gamma   90.00
#
_symmetry.space_group_name_H-M   'P 1'
#
loop_
_entity.id
_entity.type
_entity.pdbx_description
1 polymer ?
#
loop_
_entity_poly.entity_id
_entity_poly.type
_entity_poly.pdbx_seq_one_letter_code
_entity_poly.pdbx_strand_id
1 'polypeptide(L)'
;MDHPGPTDAPVTGRTDTTPPPTPARGAPAPPTPRAALVALVVAGLSFALLPPLFPHDSALPGVAGAAATATTAWTVSHLFGMIALITLPLGVYGIRPALGRGGGVAAALVAAGAGLALPYYGGETFGAAAVAELVVRTGDAGLVDGIAAIRWGLLPAAFLTGGMLLLAIGGVLLARSVRRGGATPGWAGVPLATGLVLFVPQFFAPPGVRIAHGLLLLAGCILLARAARGRSTG
;
A
#
# COMPACT_ATOMS: atom_id res chain seq x y z
N MET A 1 24.93 -41.75 69.89
CA MET A 1 25.51 -40.94 68.86
C MET A 1 24.37 -40.18 68.18
N ASP A 2 24.02 -39.02 68.76
CA ASP A 2 22.89 -38.18 68.33
C ASP A 2 23.36 -37.19 67.30
N HIS A 3 22.71 -37.22 66.11
CA HIS A 3 22.95 -36.26 65.08
C HIS A 3 21.88 -35.14 65.23
N PRO A 4 22.28 -33.87 65.37
CA PRO A 4 21.33 -32.74 65.31
C PRO A 4 20.90 -32.47 63.87
N GLY A 5 19.59 -32.39 63.64
CA GLY A 5 19.00 -32.03 62.36
C GLY A 5 19.15 -30.55 62.03
N PRO A 6 19.05 -30.17 60.74
CA PRO A 6 19.18 -28.79 60.28
C PRO A 6 17.98 -27.94 60.71
N THR A 7 18.25 -26.81 61.31
CA THR A 7 17.31 -25.74 61.66
C THR A 7 16.86 -25.03 60.40
N ASP A 8 15.58 -25.14 60.05
CA ASP A 8 14.93 -24.35 58.99
C ASP A 8 14.80 -22.89 59.44
N ALA A 9 15.55 -22.01 58.83
CA ALA A 9 15.37 -20.58 58.97
C ALA A 9 14.21 -20.11 58.05
N PRO A 10 13.29 -19.27 58.54
CA PRO A 10 12.21 -18.77 57.68
C PRO A 10 12.75 -17.76 56.67
N VAL A 11 12.67 -18.09 55.38
CA VAL A 11 12.92 -17.18 54.28
C VAL A 11 11.74 -16.20 54.17
N THR A 12 11.87 -15.05 54.81
CA THR A 12 10.97 -13.92 54.62
C THR A 12 11.29 -13.23 53.27
N GLY A 13 10.82 -13.84 52.18
CA GLY A 13 10.83 -13.25 50.86
C GLY A 13 9.83 -12.09 50.81
N ARG A 14 10.30 -10.89 51.05
CA ARG A 14 9.54 -9.66 50.79
C ARG A 14 9.44 -9.52 49.25
N THR A 15 8.34 -9.97 48.67
CA THR A 15 8.01 -9.68 47.28
C THR A 15 7.68 -8.19 47.17
N ASP A 16 8.64 -7.45 46.69
CA ASP A 16 8.47 -6.03 46.38
C ASP A 16 7.53 -5.93 45.16
N THR A 17 6.22 -5.92 45.42
CA THR A 17 5.18 -5.73 44.41
C THR A 17 5.00 -4.24 44.10
N THR A 18 6.06 -3.59 43.68
CA THR A 18 5.93 -2.25 43.10
C THR A 18 5.14 -2.39 41.79
N PRO A 19 3.90 -1.84 41.71
CA PRO A 19 3.15 -1.92 40.45
C PRO A 19 3.95 -1.28 39.32
N PRO A 20 3.93 -1.84 38.09
CA PRO A 20 4.62 -1.25 36.97
C PRO A 20 4.14 0.20 36.78
N PRO A 21 5.05 1.14 36.48
CA PRO A 21 4.71 2.54 36.34
C PRO A 21 3.60 2.70 35.30
N THR A 22 2.49 3.28 35.75
CA THR A 22 1.35 3.59 34.87
C THR A 22 1.89 4.50 33.76
N PRO A 23 1.75 4.14 32.46
CA PRO A 23 2.23 4.98 31.38
C PRO A 23 1.57 6.36 31.51
N ALA A 24 2.38 7.40 31.59
CA ALA A 24 1.94 8.77 31.73
C ALA A 24 0.93 9.10 30.61
N ARG A 25 -0.35 9.27 30.98
CA ARG A 25 -1.37 9.77 30.07
C ARG A 25 -0.95 11.18 29.65
N GLY A 26 -0.53 11.34 28.39
CA GLY A 26 -0.26 12.65 27.83
C GLY A 26 1.14 12.91 27.28
N ALA A 27 2.01 11.89 27.14
CA ALA A 27 3.24 12.10 26.39
C ALA A 27 2.89 12.49 24.93
N PRO A 28 3.41 13.62 24.42
CA PRO A 28 3.17 14.03 23.03
C PRO A 28 3.64 12.94 22.08
N ALA A 29 2.87 12.69 21.02
CA ALA A 29 3.24 11.71 20.01
C ALA A 29 4.60 12.10 19.39
N PRO A 30 5.50 11.13 19.10
CA PRO A 30 6.77 11.45 18.49
C PRO A 30 6.54 12.13 17.12
N PRO A 31 7.43 13.07 16.74
CA PRO A 31 7.30 13.81 15.49
C PRO A 31 7.25 12.87 14.29
N THR A 32 6.33 13.13 13.35
CA THR A 32 6.19 12.33 12.14
C THR A 32 7.45 12.44 11.28
N PRO A 33 8.11 11.33 10.91
CA PRO A 33 9.31 11.36 10.08
C PRO A 33 9.05 12.06 8.74
N ARG A 34 9.92 13.01 8.36
CA ARG A 34 9.81 13.69 7.04
C ARG A 34 9.79 12.70 5.88
N ALA A 35 10.58 11.63 5.97
CA ALA A 35 10.61 10.56 4.96
C ALA A 35 9.24 9.93 4.72
N ALA A 36 8.42 9.73 5.76
CA ALA A 36 7.08 9.20 5.63
C ALA A 36 6.14 10.14 4.85
N LEU A 37 6.26 11.45 5.10
CA LEU A 37 5.48 12.46 4.39
C LEU A 37 5.88 12.53 2.91
N VAL A 38 7.17 12.46 2.62
CA VAL A 38 7.70 12.40 1.24
C VAL A 38 7.23 11.13 0.55
N ALA A 39 7.29 9.98 1.22
CA ALA A 39 6.81 8.71 0.65
C ALA A 39 5.32 8.75 0.28
N LEU A 40 4.46 9.37 1.10
CA LEU A 40 3.04 9.57 0.75
C LEU A 40 2.87 10.48 -0.47
N VAL A 41 3.63 11.58 -0.56
CA VAL A 41 3.55 12.48 -1.72
C VAL A 41 4.03 11.78 -2.99
N VAL A 42 5.15 11.04 -2.92
CA VAL A 42 5.67 10.25 -4.04
C VAL A 42 4.65 9.20 -4.49
N ALA A 43 4.03 8.47 -3.54
CA ALA A 43 2.98 7.51 -3.85
C ALA A 43 1.80 8.17 -4.60
N GLY A 44 1.32 9.30 -4.07
CA GLY A 44 0.22 10.04 -4.69
C GLY A 44 0.54 10.54 -6.09
N LEU A 45 1.71 11.15 -6.29
CA LEU A 45 2.17 11.61 -7.60
C LEU A 45 2.30 10.44 -8.60
N SER A 46 2.83 9.32 -8.15
CA SER A 46 2.97 8.12 -8.98
C SER A 46 1.61 7.57 -9.40
N PHE A 47 0.62 7.50 -8.51
CA PHE A 47 -0.74 7.14 -8.87
C PHE A 47 -1.40 8.11 -9.85
N ALA A 48 -1.12 9.41 -9.75
CA ALA A 48 -1.68 10.40 -10.65
C ALA A 48 -1.04 10.35 -12.05
N LEU A 49 0.25 9.98 -12.15
CA LEU A 49 0.98 9.89 -13.41
C LEU A 49 0.73 8.58 -14.17
N LEU A 50 0.35 7.50 -13.48
CA LEU A 50 0.11 6.20 -14.10
C LEU A 50 -0.98 6.26 -15.19
N PRO A 51 -2.22 6.78 -14.92
CA PRO A 51 -3.31 6.70 -15.90
C PRO A 51 -3.08 7.52 -17.19
N PRO A 52 -2.55 8.75 -17.16
CA PRO A 52 -2.35 9.52 -18.39
C PRO A 52 -1.24 8.96 -19.29
N LEU A 53 -0.32 8.17 -18.74
CA LEU A 53 0.76 7.53 -19.48
C LEU A 53 0.38 6.12 -19.98
N PHE A 54 -0.72 5.57 -19.48
CA PHE A 54 -1.13 4.21 -19.80
C PHE A 54 -1.68 4.12 -21.24
N PRO A 55 -1.12 3.24 -22.11
CA PRO A 55 -1.60 3.06 -23.47
C PRO A 55 -2.89 2.24 -23.46
N HIS A 56 -4.03 2.90 -23.62
CA HIS A 56 -5.36 2.27 -23.55
C HIS A 56 -5.57 1.19 -24.59
N ASP A 57 -4.93 1.28 -25.76
CA ASP A 57 -4.98 0.29 -26.83
C ASP A 57 -4.37 -1.06 -26.45
N SER A 58 -3.64 -1.14 -25.33
CA SER A 58 -3.15 -2.40 -24.77
C SER A 58 -4.26 -3.37 -24.34
N ALA A 59 -5.51 -2.90 -24.23
CA ALA A 59 -6.70 -3.71 -24.00
C ALA A 59 -7.27 -4.31 -25.28
N LEU A 60 -6.80 -3.90 -26.47
CA LEU A 60 -7.22 -4.48 -27.76
C LEU A 60 -6.72 -5.93 -27.88
N PRO A 61 -7.47 -6.80 -28.57
CA PRO A 61 -7.05 -8.17 -28.78
C PRO A 61 -5.92 -8.28 -29.81
N GLY A 62 -5.17 -9.37 -29.74
CA GLY A 62 -4.19 -9.75 -30.75
C GLY A 62 -2.96 -8.83 -30.82
N VAL A 63 -2.40 -8.72 -32.01
CA VAL A 63 -1.14 -7.97 -32.27
C VAL A 63 -1.27 -6.48 -31.97
N ALA A 64 -2.46 -5.89 -32.13
CA ALA A 64 -2.68 -4.48 -31.82
C ALA A 64 -2.47 -4.18 -30.33
N GLY A 65 -3.04 -5.00 -29.45
CA GLY A 65 -2.80 -4.88 -27.99
C GLY A 65 -1.34 -5.17 -27.60
N ALA A 66 -0.72 -6.15 -28.25
CA ALA A 66 0.70 -6.43 -28.07
C ALA A 66 1.56 -5.22 -28.46
N ALA A 67 1.31 -4.57 -29.62
CA ALA A 67 2.03 -3.39 -30.06
C ALA A 67 1.94 -2.23 -29.05
N ALA A 68 0.77 -2.00 -28.46
CA ALA A 68 0.61 -0.99 -27.40
C ALA A 68 1.33 -1.40 -26.10
N THR A 69 1.37 -2.67 -25.76
CA THR A 69 2.07 -3.23 -24.58
C THR A 69 3.59 -3.17 -24.74
N ALA A 70 4.12 -3.23 -25.99
CA ALA A 70 5.54 -3.10 -26.27
C ALA A 70 6.07 -1.66 -26.23
N THR A 71 5.23 -0.68 -25.89
CA THR A 71 5.64 0.74 -25.87
C THR A 71 6.37 1.12 -24.59
N THR A 72 7.25 2.12 -24.68
CA THR A 72 7.86 2.76 -23.50
C THR A 72 6.80 3.35 -22.57
N ALA A 73 5.68 3.85 -23.11
CA ALA A 73 4.57 4.38 -22.33
C ALA A 73 3.98 3.31 -21.40
N TRP A 74 3.83 2.07 -21.87
CA TRP A 74 3.42 0.92 -21.05
C TRP A 74 4.36 0.71 -19.86
N THR A 75 5.66 0.55 -20.16
CA THR A 75 6.67 0.32 -19.12
C THR A 75 6.71 1.46 -18.09
N VAL A 76 6.75 2.71 -18.55
CA VAL A 76 6.82 3.89 -17.67
C VAL A 76 5.56 4.02 -16.80
N SER A 77 4.37 3.81 -17.36
CA SER A 77 3.13 3.86 -16.58
C SER A 77 3.13 2.80 -15.46
N HIS A 78 3.54 1.57 -15.75
CA HIS A 78 3.61 0.50 -14.77
C HIS A 78 4.71 0.73 -13.72
N LEU A 79 5.85 1.32 -14.10
CA LEU A 79 6.87 1.73 -13.12
C LEU A 79 6.32 2.74 -12.12
N PHE A 80 5.49 3.70 -12.52
CA PHE A 80 4.80 4.58 -11.59
C PHE A 80 3.86 3.79 -10.67
N GLY A 81 3.15 2.78 -11.16
CA GLY A 81 2.36 1.88 -10.33
C GLY A 81 3.19 1.16 -9.28
N MET A 82 4.35 0.62 -9.67
CA MET A 82 5.28 -0.05 -8.75
C MET A 82 5.85 0.93 -7.71
N ILE A 83 6.26 2.13 -8.11
CA ILE A 83 6.75 3.17 -7.19
C ILE A 83 5.66 3.53 -6.18
N ALA A 84 4.41 3.68 -6.62
CA ALA A 84 3.29 3.96 -5.73
C ALA A 84 3.06 2.83 -4.73
N LEU A 85 3.08 1.56 -5.17
CA LEU A 85 2.91 0.39 -4.31
C LEU A 85 4.06 0.18 -3.33
N ILE A 86 5.27 0.64 -3.64
CA ILE A 86 6.41 0.61 -2.71
C ILE A 86 6.32 1.76 -1.71
N THR A 87 6.04 2.97 -2.17
CA THR A 87 6.13 4.17 -1.33
C THR A 87 4.91 4.39 -0.45
N LEU A 88 3.71 3.95 -0.87
CA LEU A 88 2.49 4.05 -0.07
C LEU A 88 2.62 3.34 1.29
N PRO A 89 2.99 2.04 1.38
CA PRO A 89 3.14 1.38 2.68
C PRO A 89 4.26 1.99 3.53
N LEU A 90 5.36 2.46 2.95
CA LEU A 90 6.41 3.16 3.67
C LEU A 90 5.88 4.44 4.32
N GLY A 91 5.10 5.22 3.59
CA GLY A 91 4.46 6.42 4.09
C GLY A 91 3.45 6.12 5.19
N VAL A 92 2.55 5.16 4.97
CA VAL A 92 1.52 4.76 5.97
C VAL A 92 2.17 4.19 7.23
N TYR A 93 3.19 3.36 7.10
CA TYR A 93 3.93 2.81 8.23
C TYR A 93 4.62 3.92 9.05
N GLY A 94 5.26 4.88 8.37
CA GLY A 94 5.96 5.96 9.04
C GLY A 94 5.05 6.93 9.79
N ILE A 95 3.78 7.10 9.36
CA ILE A 95 2.81 7.94 10.07
C ILE A 95 2.00 7.18 11.13
N ARG A 96 2.18 5.86 11.28
CA ARG A 96 1.38 5.03 12.22
C ARG A 96 1.33 5.56 13.66
N PRO A 97 2.39 6.19 14.23
CA PRO A 97 2.30 6.74 15.58
C PRO A 97 1.28 7.88 15.70
N ALA A 98 1.04 8.60 14.59
CA ALA A 98 0.01 9.63 14.50
C ALA A 98 -1.39 9.07 14.21
N LEU A 99 -1.54 7.78 13.93
CA LEU A 99 -2.83 7.13 13.72
C LEU A 99 -3.38 6.65 15.08
N GLY A 100 -4.69 6.71 15.26
CA GLY A 100 -5.34 6.17 16.45
C GLY A 100 -5.26 4.63 16.52
N ARG A 101 -5.98 4.04 17.47
CA ARG A 101 -6.10 2.58 17.61
C ARG A 101 -6.46 1.93 16.26
N GLY A 102 -5.76 0.89 15.88
CA GLY A 102 -5.92 0.19 14.59
C GLY A 102 -4.98 0.65 13.49
N GLY A 103 -4.21 1.74 13.67
CA GLY A 103 -3.26 2.24 12.67
C GLY A 103 -2.18 1.21 12.30
N GLY A 104 -1.74 0.40 13.25
CA GLY A 104 -0.78 -0.68 13.00
C GLY A 104 -1.35 -1.77 12.08
N VAL A 105 -2.59 -2.21 12.32
CA VAL A 105 -3.28 -3.21 11.47
C VAL A 105 -3.52 -2.63 10.07
N ALA A 106 -3.97 -1.38 9.96
CA ALA A 106 -4.15 -0.72 8.68
C ALA A 106 -2.84 -0.67 7.88
N ALA A 107 -1.72 -0.29 8.52
CA ALA A 107 -0.42 -0.25 7.89
C ALA A 107 0.06 -1.64 7.43
N ALA A 108 -0.16 -2.68 8.24
CA ALA A 108 0.19 -4.05 7.88
C ALA A 108 -0.60 -4.56 6.68
N LEU A 109 -1.91 -4.28 6.61
CA LEU A 109 -2.75 -4.67 5.47
C LEU A 109 -2.38 -3.92 4.20
N VAL A 110 -2.07 -2.61 4.29
CA VAL A 110 -1.58 -1.84 3.15
C VAL A 110 -0.24 -2.40 2.65
N ALA A 111 0.67 -2.75 3.56
CA ALA A 111 1.96 -3.34 3.19
C ALA A 111 1.81 -4.73 2.56
N ALA A 112 1.00 -5.60 3.15
CA ALA A 112 0.73 -6.93 2.61
C ALA A 112 0.04 -6.86 1.24
N GLY A 113 -0.95 -5.98 1.10
CA GLY A 113 -1.66 -5.78 -0.16
C GLY A 113 -0.75 -5.26 -1.28
N ALA A 114 0.09 -4.27 -0.99
CA ALA A 114 1.09 -3.77 -1.94
C ALA A 114 2.11 -4.85 -2.30
N GLY A 115 2.59 -5.62 -1.31
CA GLY A 115 3.52 -6.72 -1.52
C GLY A 115 2.97 -7.82 -2.43
N LEU A 116 1.68 -8.15 -2.32
CA LEU A 116 1.03 -9.11 -3.23
C LEU A 116 0.80 -8.52 -4.63
N ALA A 117 0.49 -7.24 -4.75
CA ALA A 117 0.25 -6.61 -6.06
C ALA A 117 1.55 -6.38 -6.87
N LEU A 118 2.70 -6.17 -6.21
CA LEU A 118 3.97 -5.89 -6.86
C LEU A 118 4.43 -6.97 -7.85
N PRO A 119 4.39 -8.29 -7.55
CA PRO A 119 4.76 -9.33 -8.50
C PRO A 119 3.91 -9.29 -9.78
N TYR A 120 2.61 -8.99 -9.67
CA TYR A 120 1.75 -8.80 -10.83
C TYR A 120 2.24 -7.62 -11.69
N TYR A 121 2.47 -6.46 -11.09
CA TYR A 121 3.01 -5.29 -11.80
C TYR A 121 4.38 -5.57 -12.41
N GLY A 122 5.24 -6.33 -11.74
CA GLY A 122 6.52 -6.79 -12.30
C GLY A 122 6.33 -7.68 -13.53
N GLY A 123 5.39 -8.63 -13.47
CA GLY A 123 5.02 -9.48 -14.61
C GLY A 123 4.54 -8.66 -15.81
N GLU A 124 3.64 -7.69 -15.58
CA GLU A 124 3.15 -6.79 -16.63
C GLU A 124 4.26 -5.87 -17.17
N THR A 125 5.08 -5.29 -16.30
CA THR A 125 6.11 -4.32 -16.69
C THR A 125 7.23 -4.96 -17.51
N PHE A 126 7.67 -6.15 -17.13
CA PHE A 126 8.85 -6.78 -17.71
C PHE A 126 8.50 -8.00 -18.56
N GLY A 127 7.65 -8.89 -18.05
CA GLY A 127 7.30 -10.14 -18.75
C GLY A 127 6.38 -9.91 -19.93
N ALA A 128 5.23 -9.25 -19.71
CA ALA A 128 4.28 -8.98 -20.78
C ALA A 128 4.87 -8.06 -21.86
N ALA A 129 5.63 -7.02 -21.46
CA ALA A 129 6.31 -6.14 -22.40
C ALA A 129 7.34 -6.90 -23.27
N ALA A 130 8.17 -7.77 -22.67
CA ALA A 130 9.15 -8.56 -23.43
C ALA A 130 8.49 -9.51 -24.44
N VAL A 131 7.39 -10.19 -24.04
CA VAL A 131 6.63 -11.05 -24.97
C VAL A 131 5.97 -10.19 -26.05
N ALA A 132 5.44 -9.03 -25.71
CA ALA A 132 4.83 -8.09 -26.66
C ALA A 132 5.84 -7.59 -27.72
N GLU A 133 7.06 -7.25 -27.30
CA GLU A 133 8.15 -6.90 -28.23
C GLU A 133 8.48 -8.06 -29.17
N LEU A 134 8.45 -9.30 -28.67
CA LEU A 134 8.68 -10.48 -29.51
C LEU A 134 7.56 -10.68 -30.54
N VAL A 135 6.28 -10.49 -30.14
CA VAL A 135 5.14 -10.49 -31.06
C VAL A 135 5.32 -9.48 -32.18
N VAL A 136 5.69 -8.25 -31.83
CA VAL A 136 5.88 -7.16 -32.81
C VAL A 136 7.03 -7.48 -33.79
N ARG A 137 8.13 -8.07 -33.30
CA ARG A 137 9.32 -8.38 -34.13
C ARG A 137 9.11 -9.58 -35.05
N THR A 138 8.39 -10.60 -34.58
CA THR A 138 8.24 -11.87 -35.32
C THR A 138 6.95 -11.95 -36.14
N GLY A 139 5.95 -11.15 -35.77
CA GLY A 139 4.59 -11.28 -36.32
C GLY A 139 3.85 -12.55 -35.82
N ASP A 140 4.40 -13.27 -34.86
CA ASP A 140 3.80 -14.50 -34.33
C ASP A 140 2.64 -14.21 -33.37
N ALA A 141 1.41 -14.31 -33.88
CA ALA A 141 0.21 -14.11 -33.09
C ALA A 141 0.02 -15.16 -31.97
N GLY A 142 0.65 -16.35 -32.07
CA GLY A 142 0.57 -17.38 -31.04
C GLY A 142 1.21 -16.96 -29.71
N LEU A 143 2.15 -16.01 -29.74
CA LEU A 143 2.77 -15.47 -28.54
C LEU A 143 1.84 -14.54 -27.74
N VAL A 144 0.72 -14.07 -28.31
CA VAL A 144 -0.25 -13.22 -27.62
C VAL A 144 -0.87 -13.93 -26.43
N ASP A 145 -1.04 -15.25 -26.51
CA ASP A 145 -1.53 -16.07 -25.39
C ASP A 145 -0.58 -16.02 -24.19
N GLY A 146 0.73 -15.83 -24.42
CA GLY A 146 1.70 -15.62 -23.34
C GLY A 146 1.47 -14.33 -22.57
N ILE A 147 1.10 -13.24 -23.25
CA ILE A 147 0.73 -11.98 -22.61
C ILE A 147 -0.55 -12.17 -21.77
N ALA A 148 -1.54 -12.86 -22.35
CA ALA A 148 -2.79 -13.17 -21.65
C ALA A 148 -2.55 -14.04 -20.40
N ALA A 149 -1.65 -15.03 -20.48
CA ALA A 149 -1.29 -15.89 -19.36
C ALA A 149 -0.62 -15.10 -18.22
N ILE A 150 0.27 -14.15 -18.53
CA ILE A 150 0.90 -13.26 -17.55
C ILE A 150 -0.15 -12.38 -16.88
N ARG A 151 -1.12 -11.87 -17.61
CA ARG A 151 -2.13 -10.92 -17.13
C ARG A 151 -3.30 -11.60 -16.42
N TRP A 152 -3.84 -12.67 -16.99
CA TRP A 152 -5.09 -13.28 -16.58
C TRP A 152 -4.95 -14.72 -16.07
N GLY A 153 -3.73 -15.26 -16.04
CA GLY A 153 -3.48 -16.54 -15.42
C GLY A 153 -3.99 -16.55 -13.96
N LEU A 154 -4.41 -17.71 -13.47
CA LEU A 154 -5.02 -17.87 -12.15
C LEU A 154 -4.14 -17.27 -11.04
N LEU A 155 -2.84 -17.55 -11.05
CA LEU A 155 -1.93 -17.09 -10.01
C LEU A 155 -1.67 -15.57 -10.08
N PRO A 156 -1.29 -14.96 -11.22
CA PRO A 156 -1.19 -13.50 -11.33
C PRO A 156 -2.47 -12.76 -10.93
N ALA A 157 -3.62 -13.24 -11.41
CA ALA A 157 -4.92 -12.64 -11.08
C ALA A 157 -5.25 -12.75 -9.59
N ALA A 158 -4.93 -13.87 -8.93
CA ALA A 158 -5.10 -14.05 -7.50
C ALA A 158 -4.21 -13.10 -6.69
N PHE A 159 -2.96 -12.91 -7.09
CA PHE A 159 -2.04 -11.96 -6.45
C PHE A 159 -2.53 -10.52 -6.59
N LEU A 160 -2.95 -10.11 -7.79
CA LEU A 160 -3.52 -8.79 -7.99
C LEU A 160 -4.78 -8.59 -7.15
N THR A 161 -5.77 -9.49 -7.30
CA THR A 161 -7.08 -9.35 -6.63
C THR A 161 -6.93 -9.40 -5.11
N GLY A 162 -6.17 -10.35 -4.59
CA GLY A 162 -5.87 -10.46 -3.14
C GLY A 162 -5.14 -9.22 -2.63
N GLY A 163 -4.15 -8.74 -3.37
CA GLY A 163 -3.41 -7.51 -3.05
C GLY A 163 -4.32 -6.29 -3.00
N MET A 164 -5.16 -6.09 -4.01
CA MET A 164 -6.09 -4.97 -4.07
C MET A 164 -7.17 -5.03 -2.98
N LEU A 165 -7.65 -6.22 -2.65
CA LEU A 165 -8.60 -6.41 -1.55
C LEU A 165 -7.98 -6.01 -0.20
N LEU A 166 -6.74 -6.44 0.07
CA LEU A 166 -6.03 -6.06 1.29
C LEU A 166 -5.74 -4.54 1.33
N LEU A 167 -5.38 -3.93 0.20
CA LEU A 167 -5.21 -2.48 0.09
C LEU A 167 -6.53 -1.74 0.38
N ALA A 168 -7.65 -2.21 -0.16
CA ALA A 168 -8.97 -1.62 0.08
C ALA A 168 -9.37 -1.70 1.56
N ILE A 169 -9.26 -2.89 2.18
CA ILE A 169 -9.54 -3.08 3.61
C ILE A 169 -8.59 -2.23 4.46
N GLY A 170 -7.30 -2.26 4.16
CA GLY A 170 -6.28 -1.44 4.84
C GLY A 170 -6.58 0.05 4.74
N GLY A 171 -6.99 0.53 3.57
CA GLY A 171 -7.40 1.92 3.34
C GLY A 171 -8.60 2.33 4.17
N VAL A 172 -9.64 1.50 4.24
CA VAL A 172 -10.82 1.75 5.07
C VAL A 172 -10.47 1.79 6.55
N LEU A 173 -9.65 0.85 7.03
CA LEU A 173 -9.17 0.85 8.42
C LEU A 173 -8.28 2.06 8.70
N LEU A 174 -7.45 2.48 7.75
CA LEU A 174 -6.64 3.69 7.85
C LEU A 174 -7.51 4.93 8.02
N ALA A 175 -8.56 5.12 7.18
CA ALA A 175 -9.48 6.24 7.30
C ALA A 175 -10.20 6.25 8.67
N ARG A 176 -10.61 5.08 9.17
CA ARG A 176 -11.20 4.94 10.51
C ARG A 176 -10.21 5.31 11.61
N SER A 177 -8.95 4.89 11.48
CA SER A 177 -7.89 5.17 12.44
C SER A 177 -7.54 6.66 12.49
N VAL A 178 -7.49 7.33 11.34
CA VAL A 178 -7.31 8.78 11.21
C VAL A 178 -8.41 9.52 11.98
N ARG A 179 -9.68 9.14 11.76
CA ARG A 179 -10.82 9.75 12.42
C ARG A 179 -10.82 9.54 13.93
N ARG A 180 -10.61 8.30 14.38
CA ARG A 180 -10.57 7.95 15.81
C ARG A 180 -9.38 8.56 16.55
N GLY A 181 -8.30 8.75 15.84
CA GLY A 181 -7.11 9.38 16.36
C GLY A 181 -7.25 10.90 16.58
N GLY A 182 -8.36 11.55 16.23
CA GLY A 182 -8.59 13.00 16.40
C GLY A 182 -7.81 13.87 15.39
N ALA A 183 -7.43 13.32 14.21
CA ALA A 183 -6.83 14.12 13.15
C ALA A 183 -7.80 15.20 12.65
N THR A 184 -7.26 16.34 12.24
CA THR A 184 -8.04 17.44 11.67
C THR A 184 -7.60 17.69 10.23
N PRO A 185 -8.49 17.56 9.25
CA PRO A 185 -9.88 17.11 9.40
C PRO A 185 -9.97 15.57 9.57
N GLY A 186 -10.94 15.10 10.34
CA GLY A 186 -11.13 13.65 10.62
C GLY A 186 -11.44 12.79 9.39
N TRP A 187 -11.86 13.40 8.27
CA TRP A 187 -12.09 12.73 6.99
C TRP A 187 -10.84 12.62 6.09
N ALA A 188 -9.67 13.12 6.54
CA ALA A 188 -8.46 13.19 5.72
C ALA A 188 -8.02 11.84 5.10
N GLY A 189 -8.38 10.71 5.71
CA GLY A 189 -8.11 9.38 5.15
C GLY A 189 -9.14 8.88 4.14
N VAL A 190 -10.30 9.54 4.01
CA VAL A 190 -11.41 9.05 3.17
C VAL A 190 -11.06 9.03 1.67
N PRO A 191 -10.47 10.08 1.07
CA PRO A 191 -10.16 10.06 -0.36
C PRO A 191 -9.20 8.94 -0.74
N LEU A 192 -8.16 8.69 0.08
CA LEU A 192 -7.24 7.57 -0.15
C LEU A 192 -7.98 6.23 -0.05
N ALA A 193 -8.79 6.03 0.99
CA ALA A 193 -9.57 4.80 1.17
C ALA A 193 -10.52 4.55 -0.01
N THR A 194 -11.24 5.60 -0.47
CA THR A 194 -12.12 5.52 -1.63
C THR A 194 -11.34 5.15 -2.89
N GLY A 195 -10.19 5.78 -3.13
CA GLY A 195 -9.33 5.44 -4.26
C GLY A 195 -8.85 3.99 -4.22
N LEU A 196 -8.42 3.49 -3.05
CA LEU A 196 -7.97 2.10 -2.91
C LEU A 196 -9.12 1.08 -3.10
N VAL A 197 -10.35 1.40 -2.66
CA VAL A 197 -11.54 0.56 -2.91
C VAL A 197 -11.91 0.54 -4.40
N LEU A 198 -11.78 1.67 -5.08
CA LEU A 198 -12.10 1.82 -6.50
C LEU A 198 -10.97 1.38 -7.43
N PHE A 199 -9.86 0.86 -6.89
CA PHE A 199 -8.68 0.54 -7.71
C PHE A 199 -8.96 -0.53 -8.77
N VAL A 200 -9.68 -1.59 -8.46
CA VAL A 200 -10.08 -2.61 -9.44
C VAL A 200 -11.18 -2.08 -10.37
N PRO A 201 -12.28 -1.50 -9.89
CA PRO A 201 -13.31 -0.95 -10.77
C PRO A 201 -12.83 0.07 -11.80
N GLN A 202 -11.81 0.88 -11.48
CA GLN A 202 -11.31 1.89 -12.40
C GLN A 202 -10.67 1.29 -13.68
N PHE A 203 -10.20 0.03 -13.66
CA PHE A 203 -9.66 -0.62 -14.86
C PHE A 203 -10.69 -0.78 -15.98
N PHE A 204 -11.97 -0.81 -15.64
CA PHE A 204 -13.08 -0.92 -16.58
C PHE A 204 -13.67 0.44 -16.96
N ALA A 205 -13.11 1.53 -16.42
CA ALA A 205 -13.61 2.88 -16.64
C ALA A 205 -12.93 3.56 -17.85
N PRO A 206 -13.61 4.54 -18.47
CA PRO A 206 -13.02 5.37 -19.52
C PRO A 206 -11.77 6.11 -19.03
N PRO A 207 -10.86 6.52 -19.95
CA PRO A 207 -9.58 7.17 -19.59
C PRO A 207 -9.71 8.36 -18.65
N GLY A 208 -10.69 9.25 -18.87
CA GLY A 208 -10.92 10.40 -18.00
C GLY A 208 -11.25 10.02 -16.56
N VAL A 209 -12.01 8.94 -16.33
CA VAL A 209 -12.33 8.44 -14.99
C VAL A 209 -11.10 7.85 -14.31
N ARG A 210 -10.23 7.17 -15.07
CA ARG A 210 -8.95 6.65 -14.57
C ARG A 210 -8.02 7.78 -14.12
N ILE A 211 -7.96 8.88 -14.88
CA ILE A 211 -7.19 10.08 -14.49
C ILE A 211 -7.77 10.70 -13.22
N ALA A 212 -9.10 10.87 -13.15
CA ALA A 212 -9.76 11.37 -11.94
C ALA A 212 -9.50 10.48 -10.71
N HIS A 213 -9.47 9.15 -10.90
CA HIS A 213 -9.11 8.19 -9.84
C HIS A 213 -7.65 8.39 -9.36
N GLY A 214 -6.68 8.55 -10.27
CA GLY A 214 -5.30 8.84 -9.91
C GLY A 214 -5.16 10.15 -9.12
N LEU A 215 -5.89 11.21 -9.52
CA LEU A 215 -5.94 12.48 -8.79
C LEU A 215 -6.61 12.34 -7.42
N LEU A 216 -7.62 11.48 -7.27
CA LEU A 216 -8.24 11.17 -5.98
C LEU A 216 -7.22 10.54 -5.02
N LEU A 217 -6.42 9.58 -5.49
CA LEU A 217 -5.36 8.96 -4.70
C LEU A 217 -4.29 9.98 -4.31
N LEU A 218 -3.88 10.86 -5.21
CA LEU A 218 -2.94 11.96 -4.92
C LEU A 218 -3.50 12.88 -3.82
N ALA A 219 -4.74 13.34 -3.98
CA ALA A 219 -5.40 14.18 -2.98
C ALA A 219 -5.46 13.47 -1.61
N GLY A 220 -5.80 12.19 -1.59
CA GLY A 220 -5.83 11.36 -0.39
C GLY A 220 -4.46 11.26 0.30
N CYS A 221 -3.40 11.02 -0.45
CA CYS A 221 -2.03 10.98 0.08
C CYS A 221 -1.60 12.33 0.68
N ILE A 222 -1.89 13.45 -0.01
CA ILE A 222 -1.56 14.80 0.47
C ILE A 222 -2.34 15.14 1.75
N LEU A 223 -3.64 14.86 1.79
CA LEU A 223 -4.48 15.12 2.96
C LEU A 223 -4.03 14.30 4.16
N LEU A 224 -3.68 13.03 3.95
CA LEU A 224 -3.16 12.16 4.99
C LEU A 224 -1.81 12.68 5.53
N ALA A 225 -0.91 13.10 4.64
CA ALA A 225 0.37 13.67 5.03
C ALA A 225 0.22 14.97 5.84
N ARG A 226 -0.72 15.85 5.45
CA ARG A 226 -1.04 17.09 6.18
C ARG A 226 -1.61 16.78 7.58
N ALA A 227 -2.57 15.87 7.66
CA ALA A 227 -3.18 15.46 8.93
C ALA A 227 -2.17 14.83 9.91
N ALA A 228 -1.20 14.06 9.39
CA ALA A 228 -0.14 13.48 10.20
C ALA A 228 0.86 14.55 10.71
N ARG A 229 1.16 15.57 9.90
CA ARG A 229 2.06 16.68 10.30
C ARG A 229 1.45 17.54 11.41
N GLY A 230 0.17 17.88 11.31
CA GLY A 230 -0.50 18.74 12.27
C GLY A 230 -0.52 18.19 13.71
N ARG A 231 -0.35 16.88 13.88
CA ARG A 231 -0.27 16.23 15.20
C ARG A 231 1.09 16.29 15.86
N SER A 232 2.15 16.58 15.10
CA SER A 232 3.50 16.67 15.62
C SER A 232 3.81 18.06 16.23
N THR A 233 2.93 19.03 16.03
CA THR A 233 3.13 20.45 16.41
C THR A 233 2.19 20.93 17.52
N GLY A 234 1.27 20.12 17.98
CA GLY A 234 0.38 20.39 19.12
C GLY A 234 0.64 19.46 20.29
#